data_daba332703317d5690685a74150db6c2
#
_entry.id   daba332703317d5690685a74150db6c2
#
_cell.length_a   1.000
_cell.length_b   1.000
_cell.length_c   1.000
_cell.angle_alpha   90.00
_cell.angle_beta   90.00
_cell.angle_gamma   90.00
#
_symmetry.space_group_name_H-M   'P 1'
#
loop_
_entity.id
_entity.type
_entity.pdbx_description
1 polymer ?
#
loop_
_entity_poly.entity_id
_entity_poly.type
_entity_poly.pdbx_seq_one_letter_code
_entity_poly.pdbx_strand_id
1 'polypeptide(L)'
;IPVYHPDVNAYEVYDKDNRFLAVLYTDFHPRAGKRSGAWMTNYKEQWIDENGNSRPHVSVTMNFTKPTADKPALLTFSEVNTFLHEFGHALHGMFADTTYQSLSGTNVYWDFVELPSQFMENFATEEEFLNTFARHYQTGQPIPSELIQRIVDASNFNVAYACLRQLSFGLLD
;
A
#
# COMPACT_ATOMS: atom_id res chain seq x y z
N ILE A 1 -5.25 20.81 1.53
CA ILE A 1 -6.08 19.97 0.65
C ILE A 1 -7.33 19.57 1.44
N PRO A 2 -8.55 19.74 0.89
CA PRO A 2 -9.76 19.34 1.58
C PRO A 2 -9.83 17.80 1.74
N VAL A 3 -10.29 17.36 2.91
CA VAL A 3 -10.52 15.94 3.22
C VAL A 3 -11.99 15.69 3.53
N TYR A 4 -12.46 14.48 3.26
CA TYR A 4 -13.87 14.10 3.44
C TYR A 4 -14.20 13.59 4.85
N HIS A 5 -13.18 13.37 5.71
CA HIS A 5 -13.36 12.93 7.10
C HIS A 5 -12.16 13.36 7.96
N PRO A 6 -12.35 13.67 9.26
CA PRO A 6 -11.24 14.09 10.14
C PRO A 6 -10.11 13.08 10.32
N ASP A 7 -10.38 11.78 10.14
CA ASP A 7 -9.37 10.71 10.21
C ASP A 7 -8.55 10.54 8.92
N VAL A 8 -8.87 11.29 7.86
CA VAL A 8 -8.19 11.22 6.57
C VAL A 8 -7.12 12.28 6.50
N ASN A 9 -5.92 11.88 6.08
CA ASN A 9 -4.86 12.82 5.75
C ASN A 9 -4.69 12.92 4.24
N ALA A 10 -4.30 14.10 3.74
CA ALA A 10 -4.00 14.33 2.35
C ALA A 10 -2.60 14.94 2.21
N TYR A 11 -1.85 14.44 1.25
CA TYR A 11 -0.46 14.82 0.99
C TYR A 11 -0.28 15.21 -0.47
N GLU A 12 0.44 16.28 -0.72
CA GLU A 12 1.03 16.55 -2.04
C GLU A 12 2.29 15.71 -2.17
N VAL A 13 2.40 14.97 -3.27
CA VAL A 13 3.53 14.12 -3.58
C VAL A 13 4.34 14.76 -4.70
N TYR A 14 5.64 14.85 -4.49
CA TYR A 14 6.59 15.45 -5.43
C TYR A 14 7.70 14.47 -5.78
N ASP A 15 8.27 14.60 -6.98
CA ASP A 15 9.46 13.84 -7.36
C ASP A 15 10.75 14.45 -6.78
N LYS A 16 11.89 13.80 -7.07
CA LYS A 16 13.21 14.26 -6.63
C LYS A 16 13.60 15.65 -7.16
N ASP A 17 12.98 16.09 -8.24
CA ASP A 17 13.21 17.40 -8.87
C ASP A 17 12.16 18.44 -8.45
N ASN A 18 11.39 18.12 -7.39
CA ASN A 18 10.32 18.93 -6.82
C ASN A 18 9.16 19.22 -7.80
N ARG A 19 8.91 18.31 -8.75
CA ARG A 19 7.76 18.38 -9.64
C ARG A 19 6.57 17.66 -9.00
N PHE A 20 5.40 18.29 -9.03
CA PHE A 20 4.18 17.71 -8.48
C PHE A 20 3.78 16.43 -9.22
N LEU A 21 3.62 15.32 -8.49
CA LEU A 21 3.26 14.01 -9.02
C LEU A 21 1.80 13.65 -8.77
N ALA A 22 1.30 13.87 -7.57
CA ALA A 22 -0.02 13.38 -7.19
C ALA A 22 -0.52 14.03 -5.89
N VAL A 23 -1.81 13.86 -5.62
CA VAL A 23 -2.37 13.97 -4.26
C VAL A 23 -2.60 12.55 -3.73
N LEU A 24 -2.05 12.25 -2.55
CA LEU A 24 -2.27 10.99 -1.84
C LEU A 24 -3.17 11.22 -0.63
N TYR A 25 -4.28 10.49 -0.57
CA TYR A 25 -5.15 10.40 0.60
C TYR A 25 -4.87 9.11 1.37
N THR A 26 -4.75 9.21 2.68
CA THR A 26 -4.61 8.06 3.57
C THR A 26 -5.79 7.99 4.52
N ASP A 27 -6.56 6.91 4.44
CA ASP A 27 -7.75 6.65 5.23
C ASP A 27 -7.57 5.34 6.01
N PHE A 28 -6.91 5.42 7.17
CA PHE A 28 -6.35 4.23 7.83
C PHE A 28 -7.20 3.65 8.95
N HIS A 29 -8.26 4.32 9.39
CA HIS A 29 -8.99 3.89 10.57
C HIS A 29 -10.43 3.48 10.28
N PRO A 30 -10.96 2.46 10.98
CA PRO A 30 -12.34 2.03 10.85
C PRO A 30 -13.30 3.09 11.42
N ARG A 31 -14.50 3.16 10.85
CA ARG A 31 -15.61 3.97 11.33
C ARG A 31 -16.94 3.44 10.82
N ALA A 32 -18.05 3.94 11.35
CA ALA A 32 -19.38 3.58 10.86
C ALA A 32 -19.53 3.91 9.36
N GLY A 33 -20.04 2.97 8.59
CA GLY A 33 -20.25 3.08 7.15
C GLY A 33 -19.00 2.78 6.29
N LYS A 34 -17.82 2.61 6.88
CA LYS A 34 -16.61 2.18 6.16
C LYS A 34 -16.55 0.66 6.04
N ARG A 35 -16.33 0.14 4.83
CA ARG A 35 -16.11 -1.30 4.62
C ARG A 35 -14.83 -1.77 5.30
N SER A 36 -14.84 -3.04 5.75
CA SER A 36 -13.65 -3.74 6.20
C SER A 36 -12.72 -4.07 5.03
N GLY A 37 -11.47 -4.41 5.34
CA GLY A 37 -10.44 -4.74 4.36
C GLY A 37 -9.55 -3.54 4.04
N ALA A 38 -8.81 -3.65 2.94
CA ALA A 38 -7.91 -2.61 2.45
C ALA A 38 -8.08 -2.49 0.94
N TRP A 39 -7.84 -1.31 0.39
CA TRP A 39 -7.86 -1.07 -1.05
C TRP A 39 -7.21 0.26 -1.43
N MET A 40 -6.73 0.30 -2.66
CA MET A 40 -6.36 1.54 -3.32
C MET A 40 -7.47 1.98 -4.27
N THR A 41 -7.67 3.28 -4.43
CA THR A 41 -8.60 3.86 -5.42
C THR A 41 -8.04 5.16 -5.99
N ASN A 42 -8.25 5.37 -7.29
CA ASN A 42 -8.06 6.68 -7.91
C ASN A 42 -9.36 7.49 -7.77
N TYR A 43 -9.31 8.64 -7.10
CA TYR A 43 -10.40 9.63 -7.14
C TYR A 43 -10.34 10.47 -8.41
N LYS A 44 -9.16 10.58 -8.98
CA LYS A 44 -8.90 11.22 -10.26
C LYS A 44 -7.74 10.47 -10.93
N GLU A 45 -7.94 10.10 -12.18
CA GLU A 45 -6.88 9.50 -13.01
C GLU A 45 -5.90 10.57 -13.51
N GLN A 46 -4.75 10.12 -14.01
CA GLN A 46 -3.82 10.96 -14.76
C GLN A 46 -4.15 10.90 -16.25
N TRP A 47 -3.98 11.99 -16.97
CA TRP A 47 -4.03 12.06 -18.43
C TRP A 47 -3.24 13.25 -18.94
N ILE A 48 -2.99 13.30 -20.26
CA ILE A 48 -2.37 14.45 -20.93
C ILE A 48 -3.35 14.99 -21.98
N ASP A 49 -3.61 16.29 -21.92
CA ASP A 49 -4.44 17.01 -22.90
C ASP A 49 -3.79 18.35 -23.28
N GLU A 50 -4.52 19.20 -23.99
CA GLU A 50 -4.08 20.54 -24.40
C GLU A 50 -3.72 21.47 -23.24
N ASN A 51 -4.22 21.19 -22.02
CA ASN A 51 -3.95 21.96 -20.80
C ASN A 51 -2.73 21.39 -20.03
N GLY A 52 -2.16 20.30 -20.50
CA GLY A 52 -0.98 19.65 -19.92
C GLY A 52 -1.24 18.32 -19.26
N ASN A 53 -0.35 17.92 -18.36
CA ASN A 53 -0.42 16.65 -17.63
C ASN A 53 -1.25 16.79 -16.36
N SER A 54 -2.48 16.29 -16.40
CA SER A 54 -3.39 16.29 -15.27
C SER A 54 -2.98 15.18 -14.28
N ARG A 55 -2.47 15.59 -13.10
CA ARG A 55 -1.93 14.63 -12.13
C ARG A 55 -3.03 13.95 -11.30
N PRO A 56 -2.80 12.69 -10.89
CA PRO A 56 -3.81 11.86 -10.24
C PRO A 56 -4.05 12.23 -8.77
N HIS A 57 -5.25 11.85 -8.28
CA HIS A 57 -5.58 11.83 -6.86
C HIS A 57 -5.82 10.38 -6.46
N VAL A 58 -4.98 9.86 -5.59
CA VAL A 58 -4.94 8.45 -5.18
C VAL A 58 -5.28 8.33 -3.71
N SER A 59 -6.01 7.29 -3.34
CA SER A 59 -6.26 6.96 -1.93
C SER A 59 -5.77 5.57 -1.59
N VAL A 60 -5.23 5.42 -0.37
CA VAL A 60 -4.98 4.14 0.29
C VAL A 60 -5.89 4.06 1.50
N THR A 61 -6.77 3.06 1.51
CA THR A 61 -7.74 2.83 2.57
C THR A 61 -7.39 1.56 3.33
N MET A 62 -7.32 1.67 4.65
CA MET A 62 -7.03 0.57 5.58
C MET A 62 -8.06 0.55 6.70
N ASN A 63 -7.96 -0.42 7.61
CA ASN A 63 -8.79 -0.49 8.82
C ASN A 63 -7.93 -0.82 10.05
N PHE A 64 -6.86 -0.04 10.26
CA PHE A 64 -5.97 -0.19 11.41
C PHE A 64 -6.65 0.26 12.71
N THR A 65 -6.39 -0.46 13.79
CA THR A 65 -6.83 -0.05 15.13
C THR A 65 -6.28 1.35 15.44
N LYS A 66 -7.16 2.24 15.91
CA LYS A 66 -6.75 3.59 16.31
C LYS A 66 -5.79 3.55 17.50
N PRO A 67 -4.85 4.50 17.58
CA PRO A 67 -4.06 4.69 18.80
C PRO A 67 -4.97 5.08 19.98
N THR A 68 -4.54 4.77 21.19
CA THR A 68 -5.15 5.25 22.43
C THR A 68 -4.27 6.34 23.05
N ALA A 69 -4.75 6.97 24.14
CA ALA A 69 -3.97 7.99 24.83
C ALA A 69 -2.60 7.47 25.33
N ASP A 70 -2.54 6.17 25.67
CA ASP A 70 -1.37 5.56 26.32
C ASP A 70 -0.56 4.65 25.37
N LYS A 71 -1.07 4.37 24.16
CA LYS A 71 -0.46 3.40 23.25
C LYS A 71 -0.64 3.80 21.79
N PRO A 72 0.44 3.81 20.99
CA PRO A 72 0.34 4.03 19.54
C PRO A 72 -0.42 2.89 18.86
N ALA A 73 -0.89 3.12 17.66
CA ALA A 73 -1.40 2.06 16.78
C ALA A 73 -0.23 1.11 16.44
N LEU A 74 -0.29 -0.12 16.95
CA LEU A 74 0.68 -1.16 16.66
C LEU A 74 0.11 -2.06 15.57
N LEU A 75 0.83 -2.18 14.47
CA LEU A 75 0.42 -3.01 13.35
C LEU A 75 0.98 -4.43 13.50
N THR A 76 0.20 -5.41 13.13
CA THR A 76 0.70 -6.78 12.90
C THR A 76 1.54 -6.82 11.63
N PHE A 77 2.35 -7.86 11.47
CA PHE A 77 3.12 -8.06 10.23
C PHE A 77 2.19 -8.11 8.99
N SER A 78 1.07 -8.82 9.09
CA SER A 78 0.09 -8.89 8.01
C SER A 78 -0.47 -7.52 7.63
N GLU A 79 -0.73 -6.63 8.60
CA GLU A 79 -1.19 -5.27 8.32
C GLU A 79 -0.11 -4.42 7.63
N VAL A 80 1.16 -4.57 8.02
CA VAL A 80 2.29 -3.91 7.33
C VAL A 80 2.42 -4.42 5.90
N ASN A 81 2.34 -5.74 5.69
CA ASN A 81 2.40 -6.33 4.36
C ASN A 81 1.25 -5.84 3.47
N THR A 82 0.02 -5.83 3.98
CA THR A 82 -1.15 -5.30 3.27
C THR A 82 -0.99 -3.80 2.95
N PHE A 83 -0.44 -3.02 3.89
CA PHE A 83 -0.15 -1.61 3.62
C PHE A 83 0.84 -1.43 2.46
N LEU A 84 1.92 -2.18 2.44
CA LEU A 84 2.91 -2.13 1.34
C LEU A 84 2.28 -2.55 0.01
N HIS A 85 1.43 -3.57 0.02
CA HIS A 85 0.65 -4.00 -1.13
C HIS A 85 -0.20 -2.84 -1.70
N GLU A 86 -1.07 -2.26 -0.89
CA GLU A 86 -1.93 -1.15 -1.32
C GLU A 86 -1.13 0.10 -1.71
N PHE A 87 0.00 0.32 -1.04
CA PHE A 87 0.91 1.39 -1.40
C PHE A 87 1.60 1.14 -2.75
N GLY A 88 1.87 -0.12 -3.10
CA GLY A 88 2.34 -0.50 -4.43
C GLY A 88 1.35 -0.13 -5.54
N HIS A 89 0.07 -0.39 -5.35
CA HIS A 89 -0.98 0.12 -6.23
C HIS A 89 -1.03 1.64 -6.28
N ALA A 90 -0.87 2.29 -5.13
CA ALA A 90 -0.82 3.76 -5.07
C ALA A 90 0.36 4.33 -5.85
N LEU A 91 1.55 3.74 -5.75
CA LEU A 91 2.71 4.13 -6.56
C LEU A 91 2.43 3.96 -8.05
N HIS A 92 1.82 2.85 -8.44
CA HIS A 92 1.41 2.61 -9.84
C HIS A 92 0.49 3.73 -10.35
N GLY A 93 -0.50 4.14 -9.54
CA GLY A 93 -1.38 5.26 -9.87
C GLY A 93 -0.67 6.60 -9.89
N MET A 94 0.17 6.90 -8.88
CA MET A 94 0.85 8.18 -8.75
C MET A 94 1.92 8.41 -9.83
N PHE A 95 2.59 7.36 -10.29
CA PHE A 95 3.62 7.44 -11.35
C PHE A 95 3.06 7.35 -12.76
N ALA A 96 1.74 7.25 -12.92
CA ALA A 96 1.13 7.24 -14.24
C ALA A 96 1.55 8.45 -15.07
N ASP A 97 1.89 8.19 -16.33
CA ASP A 97 2.29 9.19 -17.32
C ASP A 97 1.85 8.73 -18.72
N THR A 98 0.53 8.67 -18.91
CA THR A 98 -0.12 8.19 -20.13
C THR A 98 -0.91 9.32 -20.80
N THR A 99 -1.06 9.24 -22.12
CA THR A 99 -1.88 10.20 -22.85
C THR A 99 -3.37 10.04 -22.52
N TYR A 100 -3.85 8.79 -22.45
CA TYR A 100 -5.27 8.50 -22.29
C TYR A 100 -5.62 8.11 -20.86
N GLN A 101 -6.63 8.78 -20.29
CA GLN A 101 -7.15 8.51 -18.96
C GLN A 101 -7.54 7.04 -18.74
N SER A 102 -8.17 6.43 -19.73
CA SER A 102 -8.62 5.02 -19.65
C SER A 102 -7.50 3.99 -19.62
N LEU A 103 -6.25 4.39 -19.87
CA LEU A 103 -5.06 3.55 -19.82
C LEU A 103 -4.10 3.95 -18.71
N SER A 104 -4.56 4.78 -17.77
CA SER A 104 -3.73 5.36 -16.72
C SER A 104 -3.66 4.45 -15.49
N GLY A 105 -2.49 4.44 -14.86
CA GLY A 105 -2.27 3.80 -13.56
C GLY A 105 -2.67 2.32 -13.55
N THR A 106 -3.60 1.95 -12.68
CA THR A 106 -4.07 0.57 -12.49
C THR A 106 -5.05 0.08 -13.57
N ASN A 107 -5.37 0.90 -14.58
CA ASN A 107 -6.17 0.50 -15.74
C ASN A 107 -5.32 -0.28 -16.75
N VAL A 108 -4.83 -1.43 -16.35
CA VAL A 108 -3.98 -2.36 -17.10
C VAL A 108 -4.63 -3.74 -17.14
N TYR A 109 -4.08 -4.66 -17.93
CA TYR A 109 -4.52 -6.05 -17.92
C TYR A 109 -4.35 -6.68 -16.54
N TRP A 110 -5.24 -7.59 -16.17
CA TRP A 110 -5.32 -8.17 -14.83
C TRP A 110 -4.08 -8.99 -14.44
N ASP A 111 -3.38 -9.55 -15.40
CA ASP A 111 -2.12 -10.27 -15.19
C ASP A 111 -0.95 -9.37 -14.76
N PHE A 112 -1.08 -8.05 -14.95
CA PHE A 112 -0.06 -7.07 -14.57
C PHE A 112 -0.43 -6.24 -13.34
N VAL A 113 -1.72 -6.09 -13.02
CA VAL A 113 -2.19 -5.12 -12.00
C VAL A 113 -1.58 -5.33 -10.62
N GLU A 114 -1.31 -6.58 -10.24
CA GLU A 114 -0.73 -6.94 -8.95
C GLU A 114 0.82 -6.92 -8.92
N LEU A 115 1.48 -6.67 -10.05
CA LEU A 115 2.94 -6.65 -10.07
C LEU A 115 3.53 -5.57 -9.15
N PRO A 116 3.11 -4.30 -9.19
CA PRO A 116 3.64 -3.26 -8.32
C PRO A 116 3.29 -3.50 -6.84
N SER A 117 2.07 -3.99 -6.54
CA SER A 117 1.63 -4.27 -5.18
C SER A 117 2.42 -5.43 -4.55
N GLN A 118 2.52 -6.56 -5.24
CA GLN A 118 3.27 -7.73 -4.77
C GLN A 118 4.78 -7.47 -4.73
N PHE A 119 5.31 -6.63 -5.61
CA PHE A 119 6.71 -6.21 -5.54
C PHE A 119 7.01 -5.48 -4.23
N MET A 120 6.14 -4.58 -3.80
CA MET A 120 6.31 -3.82 -2.56
C MET A 120 6.24 -4.68 -1.31
N GLU A 121 5.53 -5.82 -1.32
CA GLU A 121 5.48 -6.76 -0.20
C GLU A 121 6.86 -7.30 0.18
N ASN A 122 7.81 -7.42 -0.77
CA ASN A 122 9.15 -7.89 -0.48
C ASN A 122 9.89 -7.03 0.55
N PHE A 123 9.58 -5.74 0.62
CA PHE A 123 10.19 -4.83 1.60
C PHE A 123 9.76 -5.13 3.04
N ALA A 124 8.64 -5.84 3.26
CA ALA A 124 8.16 -6.19 4.60
C ALA A 124 9.13 -7.06 5.40
N THR A 125 10.08 -7.73 4.75
CA THR A 125 11.11 -8.58 5.38
C THR A 125 12.53 -8.09 5.17
N GLU A 126 12.72 -6.97 4.46
CA GLU A 126 14.04 -6.38 4.23
C GLU A 126 14.51 -5.58 5.46
N GLU A 127 15.59 -6.06 6.10
CA GLU A 127 16.10 -5.49 7.35
C GLU A 127 16.46 -4.01 7.22
N GLU A 128 17.09 -3.59 6.13
CA GLU A 128 17.44 -2.19 5.89
C GLU A 128 16.19 -1.30 5.84
N PHE A 129 15.15 -1.76 5.18
CA PHE A 129 13.88 -1.04 5.10
C PHE A 129 13.18 -0.99 6.47
N LEU A 130 13.06 -2.12 7.16
CA LEU A 130 12.45 -2.20 8.48
C LEU A 130 13.16 -1.30 9.50
N ASN A 131 14.48 -1.20 9.44
CA ASN A 131 15.26 -0.33 10.32
C ASN A 131 14.97 1.17 10.15
N THR A 132 14.29 1.57 9.07
CA THR A 132 13.88 2.97 8.89
C THR A 132 12.70 3.37 9.78
N PHE A 133 11.82 2.44 10.14
CA PHE A 133 10.59 2.73 10.90
C PHE A 133 10.23 1.71 12.00
N ALA A 134 10.61 0.44 11.87
CA ALA A 134 10.22 -0.63 12.79
C ALA A 134 11.01 -0.57 14.10
N ARG A 135 10.58 0.33 14.99
CA ARG A 135 11.21 0.57 16.29
C ARG A 135 10.25 0.30 17.43
N HIS A 136 10.79 -0.24 18.52
CA HIS A 136 10.00 -0.47 19.72
C HIS A 136 9.50 0.88 20.27
N TYR A 137 8.18 1.01 20.43
CA TYR A 137 7.52 2.30 20.71
C TYR A 137 7.92 2.96 22.03
N GLN A 138 8.45 2.20 23.02
CA GLN A 138 8.93 2.73 24.29
C GLN A 138 10.44 2.92 24.30
N THR A 139 11.22 1.98 23.73
CA THR A 139 12.68 1.99 23.86
C THR A 139 13.40 2.58 22.64
N GLY A 140 12.71 2.71 21.51
CA GLY A 140 13.29 3.17 20.24
C GLY A 140 14.24 2.18 19.58
N GLN A 141 14.44 0.99 20.16
CA GLN A 141 15.31 -0.04 19.59
C GLN A 141 14.74 -0.56 18.28
N PRO A 142 15.57 -0.83 17.27
CA PRO A 142 15.11 -1.46 16.03
C PRO A 142 14.60 -2.88 16.29
N ILE A 143 13.82 -3.39 15.33
CA ILE A 143 13.38 -4.79 15.39
C ILE A 143 14.61 -5.71 15.35
N PRO A 144 14.73 -6.72 16.24
CA PRO A 144 15.85 -7.66 16.21
C PRO A 144 15.84 -8.51 14.92
N SER A 145 17.01 -8.67 14.28
CA SER A 145 17.18 -9.48 13.06
C SER A 145 16.68 -10.93 13.24
N GLU A 146 16.78 -11.50 14.45
CA GLU A 146 16.24 -12.82 14.75
C GLU A 146 14.71 -12.87 14.57
N LEU A 147 13.98 -11.81 14.92
CA LEU A 147 12.52 -11.75 14.71
C LEU A 147 12.18 -11.64 13.23
N ILE A 148 12.97 -10.89 12.46
CA ILE A 148 12.80 -10.81 11.00
C ILE A 148 13.00 -12.20 10.38
N GLN A 149 14.06 -12.91 10.78
CA GLN A 149 14.31 -14.26 10.28
C GLN A 149 13.18 -15.23 10.63
N ARG A 150 12.61 -15.17 11.84
CA ARG A 150 11.44 -15.97 12.22
C ARG A 150 10.20 -15.68 11.38
N ILE A 151 9.99 -14.42 10.96
CA ILE A 151 8.91 -14.06 10.04
C ILE A 151 9.15 -14.73 8.67
N VAL A 152 10.37 -14.65 8.15
CA VAL A 152 10.75 -15.30 6.88
C VAL A 152 10.57 -16.80 6.95
N ASP A 153 11.03 -17.45 8.02
CA ASP A 153 10.89 -18.89 8.21
C ASP A 153 9.40 -19.29 8.29
N ALA A 154 8.58 -18.51 9.01
CA ALA A 154 7.15 -18.75 9.11
C ALA A 154 6.42 -18.59 7.77
N SER A 155 6.85 -17.67 6.92
CA SER A 155 6.26 -17.45 5.59
C SER A 155 6.49 -18.63 4.65
N ASN A 156 7.57 -19.40 4.86
CA ASN A 156 7.89 -20.59 4.09
C ASN A 156 7.13 -21.84 4.54
N PHE A 157 6.46 -21.77 5.70
CA PHE A 157 5.66 -22.89 6.19
C PHE A 157 4.43 -23.12 5.31
N ASN A 158 4.21 -24.36 4.88
CA ASN A 158 3.09 -24.73 4.01
C ASN A 158 3.03 -24.06 2.62
N VAL A 159 4.11 -23.49 2.11
CA VAL A 159 4.16 -22.89 0.75
C VAL A 159 3.73 -23.88 -0.33
N ALA A 160 4.20 -25.14 -0.25
CA ALA A 160 3.82 -26.17 -1.21
C ALA A 160 2.31 -26.47 -1.18
N TYR A 161 1.72 -26.52 0.02
CA TYR A 161 0.26 -26.70 0.16
C TYR A 161 -0.51 -25.51 -0.45
N ALA A 162 -0.09 -24.28 -0.18
CA ALA A 162 -0.71 -23.10 -0.73
C ALA A 162 -0.64 -23.09 -2.26
N CYS A 163 0.51 -23.47 -2.83
CA CYS A 163 0.69 -23.59 -4.28
C CYS A 163 -0.24 -24.64 -4.88
N LEU A 164 -0.30 -25.84 -4.29
CA LEU A 164 -1.19 -26.92 -4.76
C LEU A 164 -2.67 -26.51 -4.67
N ARG A 165 -3.05 -25.80 -3.62
CA ARG A 165 -4.40 -25.27 -3.46
C ARG A 165 -4.74 -24.29 -4.58
N GLN A 166 -3.83 -23.37 -4.91
CA GLN A 166 -4.04 -22.41 -5.99
C GLN A 166 -4.14 -23.11 -7.36
N LEU A 167 -3.27 -24.09 -7.61
CA LEU A 167 -3.34 -24.90 -8.84
C LEU A 167 -4.66 -25.67 -8.95
N SER A 168 -5.20 -26.18 -7.84
CA SER A 168 -6.47 -26.88 -7.86
C SER A 168 -7.65 -25.97 -8.26
N PHE A 169 -7.62 -24.69 -7.95
CA PHE A 169 -8.61 -23.72 -8.41
C PHE A 169 -8.51 -23.52 -9.93
N GLY A 170 -7.30 -23.28 -10.44
CA GLY A 170 -7.10 -23.10 -11.88
C GLY A 170 -7.37 -24.37 -12.73
N LEU A 171 -7.40 -25.56 -12.13
CA LEU A 171 -7.78 -26.79 -12.81
C LEU A 171 -9.29 -27.05 -12.79
N LEU A 172 -10.02 -26.36 -11.92
CA LEU A 172 -11.50 -26.46 -11.83
C LEU A 172 -12.21 -25.47 -12.73
N ASP A 173 -11.59 -24.34 -13.08
CA ASP A 173 -12.08 -23.36 -14.02
C ASP A 173 -11.84 -23.83 -15.48
#